data_7900f34abf8c2a34dbf52af531144b38
#
_entry.id   7900f34abf8c2a34dbf52af531144b38
#
_cell.length_a   1.000
_cell.length_b   1.000
_cell.length_c   1.000
_cell.angle_alpha   90.00
_cell.angle_beta   90.00
_cell.angle_gamma   90.00
#
_symmetry.space_group_name_H-M   'P 1'
#
loop_
_entity.id
_entity.type
_entity.pdbx_description
1 polymer ?
#
loop_
_entity_poly.entity_id
_entity_poly.type
_entity_poly.pdbx_seq_one_letter_code
_entity_poly.pdbx_strand_id
1 'polypeptide(L)'
;GCSKTCEPWQGQVYIDDVVTVWEGEKDEFQGKSNYCGEWFWLLSYAVKNGLFHPNCRHTMTQYIHGRTQIPEPIPVEKIKEQRELEQKQRAMERKVRKLKRFAAGTLDPDTAKAYRKKVRQAQQELKAFINANSEVMRRDYSREKVYGGLTEKEKDDKIELTTSNGIG
;
A
#
# COMPACT_ATOMS: atom_id res chain seq x y z
N GLY A 1 3.92 -1.82 -5.40
CA GLY A 1 5.15 -2.35 -5.98
C GLY A 1 5.83 -3.37 -5.06
N CYS A 2 6.59 -4.29 -5.62
CA CYS A 2 7.36 -5.27 -4.88
C CYS A 2 8.56 -4.62 -4.16
N SER A 3 8.93 -5.12 -2.97
CA SER A 3 10.17 -4.70 -2.31
C SER A 3 11.36 -5.48 -2.86
N LYS A 4 12.58 -4.94 -2.69
CA LYS A 4 13.81 -5.66 -3.08
C LYS A 4 13.96 -7.01 -2.34
N THR A 5 13.39 -7.11 -1.15
CA THR A 5 13.47 -8.29 -0.28
C THR A 5 12.67 -9.46 -0.80
N CYS A 6 11.47 -9.20 -1.35
CA CYS A 6 10.59 -10.25 -1.86
C CYS A 6 10.62 -10.39 -3.40
N GLU A 7 11.37 -9.54 -4.09
CA GLU A 7 11.51 -9.57 -5.55
C GLU A 7 12.04 -10.91 -6.08
N PRO A 8 13.08 -11.54 -5.49
CA PRO A 8 13.63 -12.81 -5.98
C PRO A 8 12.64 -13.99 -5.88
N TRP A 9 11.62 -13.85 -5.05
CA TRP A 9 10.66 -14.91 -4.73
C TRP A 9 9.40 -14.89 -5.59
N GLN A 10 9.27 -13.93 -6.53
CA GLN A 10 8.10 -13.84 -7.41
C GLN A 10 8.11 -14.89 -8.50
N GLY A 11 6.90 -15.37 -8.87
CA GLY A 11 6.73 -16.32 -9.98
C GLY A 11 7.40 -17.67 -9.76
N GLN A 12 7.75 -18.01 -8.52
CA GLN A 12 8.33 -19.29 -8.15
C GLN A 12 7.26 -20.25 -7.67
N VAL A 13 7.52 -21.54 -7.86
CA VAL A 13 6.74 -22.62 -7.26
C VAL A 13 7.40 -23.03 -5.96
N TYR A 14 6.60 -23.30 -4.94
CA TYR A 14 7.04 -23.66 -3.60
C TYR A 14 6.42 -24.97 -3.14
N ILE A 15 7.18 -25.73 -2.37
CA ILE A 15 6.62 -26.75 -1.49
C ILE A 15 6.09 -26.06 -0.24
N ASP A 16 4.82 -26.25 0.07
CA ASP A 16 4.22 -25.72 1.29
C ASP A 16 4.56 -26.63 2.48
N ASP A 17 5.63 -26.30 3.16
CA ASP A 17 6.08 -26.94 4.40
C ASP A 17 5.75 -26.10 5.66
N VAL A 18 4.91 -25.06 5.50
CA VAL A 18 4.52 -24.14 6.58
C VAL A 18 3.09 -24.37 7.04
N VAL A 19 2.16 -24.47 6.09
CA VAL A 19 0.71 -24.59 6.37
C VAL A 19 0.27 -26.05 6.26
N THR A 20 0.86 -26.80 5.34
CA THR A 20 0.56 -28.22 5.15
C THR A 20 1.62 -29.12 5.78
N VAL A 21 1.20 -30.28 6.27
CA VAL A 21 2.13 -31.33 6.68
C VAL A 21 2.68 -31.98 5.41
N TRP A 22 3.94 -31.71 5.13
CA TRP A 22 4.63 -32.28 3.98
C TRP A 22 5.85 -33.07 4.44
N GLU A 23 5.91 -34.37 4.08
CA GLU A 23 6.93 -35.34 4.50
C GLU A 23 7.73 -35.87 3.31
N GLY A 24 8.09 -35.01 2.36
CA GLY A 24 8.88 -35.39 1.20
C GLY A 24 10.39 -35.31 1.43
N GLU A 25 11.14 -35.77 0.44
CA GLU A 25 12.60 -35.62 0.39
C GLU A 25 12.96 -34.13 0.29
N LYS A 26 13.83 -33.63 1.19
CA LYS A 26 14.25 -32.22 1.22
C LYS A 26 15.72 -32.05 1.60
N ASP A 27 16.29 -30.95 1.15
CA ASP A 27 17.53 -30.37 1.64
C ASP A 27 17.26 -29.13 2.53
N GLU A 28 18.24 -28.23 2.71
CA GLU A 28 18.13 -27.03 3.54
C GLU A 28 17.16 -25.99 2.98
N PHE A 29 16.94 -25.95 1.65
CA PHE A 29 16.20 -24.87 0.96
C PHE A 29 15.19 -25.37 -0.06
N GLN A 30 15.25 -26.61 -0.49
CA GLN A 30 14.36 -27.19 -1.50
C GLN A 30 13.76 -28.52 -1.04
N GLY A 31 12.60 -28.85 -1.61
CA GLY A 31 11.92 -30.10 -1.43
C GLY A 31 11.52 -30.71 -2.77
N LYS A 32 11.46 -32.03 -2.81
CA LYS A 32 11.08 -32.80 -3.99
C LYS A 32 9.58 -33.04 -3.98
N SER A 33 8.89 -32.57 -5.00
CA SER A 33 7.43 -32.75 -5.12
C SER A 33 7.04 -34.22 -5.19
N ASN A 34 6.12 -34.63 -4.34
CA ASN A 34 5.54 -35.98 -4.36
C ASN A 34 4.66 -36.24 -5.60
N TYR A 35 4.29 -35.19 -6.36
CA TYR A 35 3.42 -35.29 -7.53
C TYR A 35 4.16 -35.39 -8.85
N CYS A 36 5.25 -34.61 -9.03
CA CYS A 36 5.99 -34.57 -10.28
C CYS A 36 7.46 -34.97 -10.13
N GLY A 37 7.97 -35.13 -8.91
CA GLY A 37 9.36 -35.51 -8.66
C GLY A 37 10.38 -34.40 -8.88
N GLU A 38 9.93 -33.18 -9.21
CA GLU A 38 10.77 -32.00 -9.40
C GLU A 38 11.09 -31.33 -8.05
N TRP A 39 12.20 -30.61 -7.99
CA TRP A 39 12.64 -29.87 -6.82
C TRP A 39 12.15 -28.44 -6.88
N PHE A 40 11.52 -27.99 -5.80
CA PHE A 40 11.04 -26.62 -5.63
C PHE A 40 11.53 -26.02 -4.32
N TRP A 41 11.57 -24.69 -4.24
CA TRP A 41 11.93 -24.00 -3.00
C TRP A 41 10.97 -24.36 -1.87
N LEU A 42 11.49 -24.54 -0.65
CA LEU A 42 10.65 -24.64 0.54
C LEU A 42 10.05 -23.27 0.87
N LEU A 43 8.76 -23.23 1.17
CA LEU A 43 8.08 -21.99 1.54
C LEU A 43 8.66 -21.41 2.81
N SER A 44 8.98 -22.24 3.80
CA SER A 44 9.63 -21.82 5.06
C SER A 44 10.95 -21.10 4.80
N TYR A 45 11.76 -21.61 3.86
CA TYR A 45 13.01 -20.99 3.47
C TYR A 45 12.78 -19.62 2.80
N ALA A 46 11.86 -19.53 1.87
CA ALA A 46 11.53 -18.27 1.19
C ALA A 46 10.99 -17.20 2.16
N VAL A 47 10.14 -17.59 3.12
CA VAL A 47 9.62 -16.70 4.17
C VAL A 47 10.74 -16.20 5.07
N LYS A 48 11.64 -17.08 5.51
CA LYS A 48 12.81 -16.71 6.31
C LYS A 48 13.72 -15.71 5.56
N ASN A 49 13.78 -15.79 4.24
CA ASN A 49 14.58 -14.92 3.39
C ASN A 49 13.81 -13.73 2.78
N GLY A 50 12.65 -13.40 3.35
CA GLY A 50 11.95 -12.14 3.07
C GLY A 50 10.70 -12.21 2.21
N LEU A 51 10.26 -13.38 1.81
CA LEU A 51 8.90 -13.54 1.28
C LEU A 51 7.89 -13.24 2.40
N PHE A 52 6.77 -12.59 2.07
CA PHE A 52 5.73 -12.20 3.03
C PHE A 52 6.20 -11.33 4.21
N HIS A 53 7.26 -10.53 4.01
CA HIS A 53 7.68 -9.53 5.00
C HIS A 53 6.51 -8.57 5.39
N PRO A 54 6.59 -7.84 6.52
CA PRO A 54 5.57 -6.87 6.91
C PRO A 54 5.25 -5.89 5.77
N ASN A 55 3.96 -5.69 5.48
CA ASN A 55 3.43 -4.90 4.36
C ASN A 55 3.69 -5.50 2.95
N CYS A 56 4.08 -6.75 2.86
CA CYS A 56 4.11 -7.47 1.59
C CYS A 56 2.70 -7.61 1.02
N ARG A 57 2.58 -7.52 -0.31
CA ARG A 57 1.31 -7.66 -1.05
C ARG A 57 1.27 -8.91 -1.93
N HIS A 58 2.27 -9.78 -1.80
CA HIS A 58 2.27 -11.04 -2.51
C HIS A 58 1.22 -11.97 -1.94
N THR A 59 0.59 -12.72 -2.83
CA THR A 59 -0.35 -13.80 -2.52
C THR A 59 0.17 -15.09 -3.12
N MET A 60 -0.22 -16.20 -2.54
CA MET A 60 0.01 -17.53 -3.10
C MET A 60 -1.28 -18.07 -3.69
N THR A 61 -1.13 -18.88 -4.72
CA THR A 61 -2.20 -19.68 -5.30
C THR A 61 -1.74 -21.11 -5.42
N GLN A 62 -2.67 -22.05 -5.43
CA GLN A 62 -2.34 -23.43 -5.61
C GLN A 62 -1.73 -23.67 -7.00
N TYR A 63 -0.61 -24.35 -7.05
CA TYR A 63 0.02 -24.79 -8.28
C TYR A 63 -0.39 -26.24 -8.58
N ILE A 64 -0.85 -26.49 -9.79
CA ILE A 64 -1.20 -27.81 -10.31
C ILE A 64 -0.28 -28.07 -11.50
N HIS A 65 0.63 -29.04 -11.35
CA HIS A 65 1.60 -29.40 -12.40
C HIS A 65 0.88 -29.72 -13.72
N GLY A 66 1.38 -29.15 -14.81
CA GLY A 66 0.83 -29.32 -16.16
C GLY A 66 -0.50 -28.57 -16.45
N ARG A 67 -1.09 -27.89 -15.45
CA ARG A 67 -2.32 -27.11 -15.63
C ARG A 67 -2.16 -25.63 -15.29
N THR A 68 -1.42 -25.31 -14.22
CA THR A 68 -1.22 -23.91 -13.80
C THR A 68 -0.15 -23.25 -14.66
N GLN A 69 -0.52 -22.18 -15.35
CA GLN A 69 0.45 -21.32 -16.02
C GLN A 69 1.06 -20.36 -14.99
N ILE A 70 2.38 -20.40 -14.87
CA ILE A 70 3.11 -19.46 -14.02
C ILE A 70 3.24 -18.16 -14.80
N PRO A 71 2.75 -17.01 -14.28
CA PRO A 71 2.93 -15.74 -14.94
C PRO A 71 4.41 -15.39 -15.09
N GLU A 72 4.78 -14.81 -16.22
CA GLU A 72 6.14 -14.30 -16.38
C GLU A 72 6.44 -13.23 -15.32
N PRO A 73 7.64 -13.29 -14.69
CA PRO A 73 8.05 -12.27 -13.75
C PRO A 73 8.04 -10.87 -14.39
N ILE A 74 7.50 -9.89 -13.69
CA ILE A 74 7.53 -8.50 -14.17
C ILE A 74 8.99 -8.03 -14.19
N PRO A 75 9.48 -7.43 -15.30
CA PRO A 75 10.84 -6.91 -15.37
C PRO A 75 11.16 -5.96 -14.22
N VAL A 76 12.35 -6.10 -13.64
CA VAL A 76 12.82 -5.34 -12.47
C VAL A 76 12.75 -3.83 -12.71
N GLU A 77 13.05 -3.39 -13.93
CA GLU A 77 13.00 -1.98 -14.35
C GLU A 77 11.57 -1.42 -14.22
N LYS A 78 10.58 -2.16 -14.71
CA LYS A 78 9.16 -1.77 -14.60
C LYS A 78 8.70 -1.71 -13.14
N ILE A 79 9.16 -2.64 -12.31
CA ILE A 79 8.86 -2.65 -10.87
C ILE A 79 9.46 -1.39 -10.21
N LYS A 80 10.68 -1.01 -10.55
CA LYS A 80 11.33 0.19 -10.01
C LYS A 80 10.59 1.47 -10.42
N GLU A 81 10.29 1.62 -11.71
CA GLU A 81 9.54 2.77 -12.22
C GLU A 81 8.17 2.92 -11.53
N GLN A 82 7.42 1.83 -11.47
CA GLN A 82 6.12 1.84 -10.78
C GLN A 82 6.24 2.21 -9.30
N ARG A 83 7.26 1.69 -8.62
CA ARG A 83 7.52 2.00 -7.22
C ARG A 83 7.86 3.48 -7.01
N GLU A 84 8.66 4.08 -7.89
CA GLU A 84 8.99 5.50 -7.82
C GLU A 84 7.74 6.38 -8.02
N LEU A 85 6.90 6.03 -8.99
CA LEU A 85 5.62 6.71 -9.22
C LEU A 85 4.70 6.60 -7.98
N GLU A 86 4.55 5.40 -7.40
CA GLU A 86 3.77 5.20 -6.18
C GLU A 86 4.32 6.00 -4.99
N GLN A 87 5.65 6.10 -4.84
CA GLN A 87 6.26 6.89 -3.77
C GLN A 87 6.00 8.39 -3.95
N LYS A 88 6.10 8.91 -5.19
CA LYS A 88 5.74 10.29 -5.53
C LYS A 88 4.27 10.56 -5.21
N GLN A 89 3.35 9.69 -5.64
CA GLN A 89 1.92 9.82 -5.31
C GLN A 89 1.70 9.89 -3.80
N ARG A 90 2.28 8.98 -3.02
CA ARG A 90 2.16 8.95 -1.56
C ARG A 90 2.73 10.21 -0.90
N ALA A 91 3.81 10.78 -1.45
CA ALA A 91 4.35 12.05 -0.98
C ALA A 91 3.38 13.22 -1.20
N MET A 92 2.75 13.28 -2.39
CA MET A 92 1.74 14.28 -2.71
C MET A 92 0.48 14.12 -1.85
N GLU A 93 -0.01 12.90 -1.63
CA GLU A 93 -1.12 12.62 -0.72
C GLU A 93 -0.82 13.05 0.72
N ARG A 94 0.42 12.81 1.22
CA ARG A 94 0.87 13.31 2.53
C ARG A 94 0.88 14.84 2.58
N LYS A 95 1.32 15.52 1.51
CA LYS A 95 1.30 16.99 1.39
C LYS A 95 -0.14 17.51 1.51
N VAL A 96 -1.09 16.91 0.80
CA VAL A 96 -2.51 17.28 0.87
C VAL A 96 -3.05 17.11 2.30
N ARG A 97 -2.82 15.97 2.95
CA ARG A 97 -3.26 15.75 4.34
C ARG A 97 -2.64 16.74 5.33
N LYS A 98 -1.35 17.05 5.18
CA LYS A 98 -0.65 18.05 6.01
C LYS A 98 -1.29 19.43 5.88
N LEU A 99 -1.57 19.88 4.65
CA LEU A 99 -2.20 21.16 4.38
C LEU A 99 -3.64 21.20 4.90
N LYS A 100 -4.41 20.11 4.78
CA LYS A 100 -5.76 20.02 5.35
C LYS A 100 -5.72 20.14 6.88
N ARG A 101 -4.76 19.49 7.56
CA ARG A 101 -4.58 19.61 9.01
C ARG A 101 -4.27 21.04 9.43
N PHE A 102 -3.41 21.75 8.70
CA PHE A 102 -3.13 23.16 8.98
C PHE A 102 -4.35 24.05 8.76
N ALA A 103 -5.12 23.82 7.66
CA ALA A 103 -6.34 24.56 7.40
C ALA A 103 -7.42 24.34 8.49
N ALA A 104 -7.47 23.14 9.09
CA ALA A 104 -8.42 22.80 10.13
C ALA A 104 -7.98 23.25 11.53
N GLY A 105 -6.67 23.25 11.82
CA GLY A 105 -6.12 23.58 13.14
C GLY A 105 -5.81 25.07 13.35
N THR A 106 -5.87 25.90 12.32
CA THR A 106 -5.62 27.33 12.42
C THR A 106 -6.87 28.06 12.92
N LEU A 107 -6.70 28.91 13.92
CA LEU A 107 -7.76 29.73 14.48
C LEU A 107 -8.01 31.04 13.70
N ASP A 108 -6.98 31.54 13.02
CA ASP A 108 -7.06 32.74 12.18
C ASP A 108 -7.76 32.46 10.85
N PRO A 109 -8.91 33.13 10.53
CA PRO A 109 -9.69 32.87 9.33
C PRO A 109 -8.93 33.11 8.02
N ASP A 110 -8.07 34.13 7.96
CA ASP A 110 -7.34 34.48 6.76
C ASP A 110 -6.24 33.46 6.47
N THR A 111 -5.53 33.07 7.51
CA THR A 111 -4.53 31.94 7.40
C THR A 111 -5.24 30.64 7.03
N ALA A 112 -6.39 30.31 7.59
CA ALA A 112 -7.18 29.14 7.20
C ALA A 112 -7.56 29.19 5.72
N LYS A 113 -8.01 30.34 5.21
CA LYS A 113 -8.35 30.56 3.79
C LYS A 113 -7.13 30.38 2.89
N ALA A 114 -5.97 30.88 3.30
CA ALA A 114 -4.72 30.70 2.59
C ALA A 114 -4.33 29.21 2.49
N TYR A 115 -4.46 28.43 3.59
CA TYR A 115 -4.21 26.98 3.56
C TYR A 115 -5.22 26.24 2.69
N ARG A 116 -6.51 26.60 2.71
CA ARG A 116 -7.52 25.99 1.82
C ARG A 116 -7.19 26.22 0.34
N LYS A 117 -6.61 27.38 -0.02
CA LYS A 117 -6.11 27.64 -1.37
C LYS A 117 -4.95 26.70 -1.72
N LYS A 118 -3.97 26.55 -0.80
CA LYS A 118 -2.85 25.61 -0.96
C LYS A 118 -3.31 24.13 -1.07
N VAL A 119 -4.35 23.74 -0.34
CA VAL A 119 -4.96 22.40 -0.45
C VAL A 119 -5.50 22.18 -1.85
N ARG A 120 -6.28 23.12 -2.40
CA ARG A 120 -6.82 23.01 -3.76
C ARG A 120 -5.71 22.88 -4.81
N GLN A 121 -4.67 23.68 -4.70
CA GLN A 121 -3.51 23.60 -5.58
C GLN A 121 -2.83 22.25 -5.49
N ALA A 122 -2.53 21.75 -4.29
CA ALA A 122 -1.91 20.45 -4.10
C ALA A 122 -2.77 19.29 -4.61
N GLN A 123 -4.10 19.39 -4.51
CA GLN A 123 -5.02 18.41 -5.09
C GLN A 123 -5.06 18.46 -6.62
N GLN A 124 -4.92 19.63 -7.23
CA GLN A 124 -4.79 19.78 -8.68
C GLN A 124 -3.48 19.18 -9.18
N GLU A 125 -2.36 19.45 -8.50
CA GLU A 125 -1.05 18.86 -8.80
C GLU A 125 -1.13 17.31 -8.74
N LEU A 126 -1.73 16.75 -7.68
CA LEU A 126 -1.93 15.31 -7.52
C LEU A 126 -2.81 14.74 -8.65
N LYS A 127 -3.91 15.42 -8.99
CA LYS A 127 -4.79 15.00 -10.09
C LYS A 127 -4.05 14.99 -11.42
N ALA A 128 -3.29 16.03 -11.73
CA ALA A 128 -2.51 16.13 -12.97
C ALA A 128 -1.46 15.01 -13.04
N PHE A 129 -0.74 14.76 -11.94
CA PHE A 129 0.24 13.68 -11.85
C PHE A 129 -0.37 12.29 -12.09
N ILE A 130 -1.53 11.99 -11.48
CA ILE A 130 -2.22 10.71 -11.68
C ILE A 130 -2.74 10.58 -13.10
N ASN A 131 -3.30 11.64 -13.68
CA ASN A 131 -3.77 11.61 -15.07
C ASN A 131 -2.64 11.37 -16.07
N ALA A 132 -1.47 11.95 -15.84
CA ALA A 132 -0.28 11.73 -16.67
C ALA A 132 0.26 10.29 -16.58
N ASN A 133 -0.11 9.54 -15.53
CA ASN A 133 0.32 8.15 -15.28
C ASN A 133 -0.87 7.20 -15.12
N SER A 134 -1.98 7.46 -15.81
CA SER A 134 -3.26 6.77 -15.64
C SER A 134 -3.25 5.27 -15.98
N GLU A 135 -2.26 4.81 -16.74
CA GLU A 135 -2.07 3.39 -17.06
C GLU A 135 -1.72 2.55 -15.82
N VAL A 136 -0.94 3.12 -14.89
CA VAL A 136 -0.41 2.40 -13.71
C VAL A 136 -0.92 2.96 -12.39
N MET A 137 -1.55 4.14 -12.39
CA MET A 137 -1.94 4.85 -11.18
C MET A 137 -3.43 5.17 -11.14
N ARG A 138 -4.00 5.10 -9.93
CA ARG A 138 -5.38 5.51 -9.68
C ARG A 138 -5.45 6.38 -8.43
N ARG A 139 -6.40 7.33 -8.43
CA ARG A 139 -6.62 8.21 -7.28
C ARG A 139 -7.42 7.47 -6.22
N ASP A 140 -6.91 7.48 -5.00
CA ASP A 140 -7.61 6.99 -3.82
C ASP A 140 -7.92 8.17 -2.89
N TYR A 141 -9.16 8.62 -2.90
CA TYR A 141 -9.61 9.75 -2.09
C TYR A 141 -9.55 9.46 -0.59
N SER A 142 -9.61 8.21 -0.18
CA SER A 142 -9.49 7.82 1.23
C SER A 142 -8.14 8.23 1.81
N ARG A 143 -7.08 8.17 1.00
CA ARG A 143 -5.72 8.56 1.38
C ARG A 143 -5.51 10.05 1.52
N GLU A 144 -6.45 10.87 1.05
CA GLU A 144 -6.43 12.32 1.24
C GLU A 144 -7.24 12.77 2.47
N LYS A 145 -7.95 11.85 3.13
CA LYS A 145 -8.72 12.15 4.34
C LYS A 145 -7.82 12.40 5.54
N VAL A 146 -8.23 13.30 6.41
CA VAL A 146 -7.64 13.52 7.73
C VAL A 146 -8.52 12.76 8.72
N TYR A 147 -7.95 11.73 9.34
CA TYR A 147 -8.63 10.98 10.39
C TYR A 147 -8.42 11.71 11.73
N GLY A 148 -9.44 11.77 12.58
CA GLY A 148 -9.40 12.39 13.91
C GLY A 148 -9.61 13.91 13.95
N GLY A 149 -9.96 14.55 12.83
CA GLY A 149 -10.47 15.93 12.84
C GLY A 149 -11.98 15.92 13.04
N LEU A 150 -12.50 16.82 13.87
CA LEU A 150 -13.94 17.09 13.96
C LEU A 150 -14.47 17.43 12.56
N THR A 151 -15.57 16.84 12.15
CA THR A 151 -16.32 17.25 10.96
C THR A 151 -16.82 18.68 11.16
N GLU A 152 -17.13 19.41 10.08
CA GLU A 152 -17.66 20.78 10.21
C GLU A 152 -18.91 20.78 11.12
N LYS A 153 -19.77 19.79 10.99
CA LYS A 153 -20.95 19.61 11.85
C LYS A 153 -20.60 19.42 13.33
N GLU A 154 -19.59 18.59 13.65
CA GLU A 154 -19.14 18.41 15.05
C GLU A 154 -18.43 19.64 15.62
N LYS A 155 -17.92 20.55 14.78
CA LYS A 155 -17.37 21.82 15.19
C LYS A 155 -18.47 22.82 15.55
N ASP A 156 -19.52 22.87 14.74
CA ASP A 156 -20.69 23.75 14.95
C ASP A 156 -21.43 23.31 16.22
N ASP A 157 -21.68 22.01 16.41
CA ASP A 157 -22.28 21.44 17.62
C ASP A 157 -21.43 21.75 18.88
N LYS A 158 -20.10 21.78 18.79
CA LYS A 158 -19.22 22.14 19.91
C LYS A 158 -19.21 23.60 20.21
N ILE A 159 -19.37 24.49 19.22
CA ILE A 159 -19.46 25.94 19.38
C ILE A 159 -20.78 26.29 20.06
N GLU A 160 -21.89 25.66 19.67
CA GLU A 160 -23.20 25.87 20.28
C GLU A 160 -23.21 25.43 21.75
N LEU A 161 -22.57 24.30 22.10
CA LEU A 161 -22.45 23.83 23.49
C LEU A 161 -21.60 24.76 24.37
N THR A 162 -20.60 25.44 23.83
CA THR A 162 -19.75 26.37 24.57
C THR A 162 -20.40 27.72 24.76
N THR A 163 -21.27 28.17 23.85
CA THR A 163 -22.02 29.40 23.95
C THR A 163 -23.22 29.27 24.89
N SER A 164 -23.83 28.10 25.02
CA SER A 164 -24.95 27.87 25.93
C SER A 164 -24.54 27.72 27.40
N ASN A 165 -23.30 27.40 27.71
CA ASN A 165 -22.78 27.24 29.09
C ASN A 165 -22.11 28.53 29.65
N GLY A 166 -22.18 29.64 28.94
CA GLY A 166 -21.52 30.91 29.31
C GLY A 166 -22.44 31.97 29.92
N ILE A 167 -23.67 31.62 30.28
CA ILE A 167 -24.61 32.56 30.96
C ILE A 167 -25.14 31.88 32.23
N GLY A 168 -24.43 32.06 33.31
CA GLY A 168 -24.79 31.67 34.66
C GLY A 168 -23.93 32.42 35.65
#